data_2372f4443d4954a9a435c9cb6d155d7d
#
_entry.id   2372f4443d4954a9a435c9cb6d155d7d
#
_cell.length_a   1.000
_cell.length_b   1.000
_cell.length_c   1.000
_cell.angle_alpha   90.00
_cell.angle_beta   90.00
_cell.angle_gamma   90.00
#
_symmetry.space_group_name_H-M   'P 1'
#
loop_
_entity.id
_entity.type
_entity.pdbx_description
1 polymer ?
#
loop_
_entity_poly.entity_id
_entity_poly.type
_entity_poly.pdbx_seq_one_letter_code
_entity_poly.pdbx_strand_id
1 'polypeptide(L)'
;MKLKFIALGVVLAAALGGAALWFFDGAGSASSKETTKETETQSSLVDFSHWAVVLVAGDYRAHSGAPSKVFDNGRHDLAEAFAKIGFNKANMVQFSVDYDDGTQHSSVPDIATAMQQVAARAKDGCLIYFTSHGVPGGIIVDDKVLSPSQMQDMVNTACGERPAVIVMSACYSGQFVTPLAGANRIIMTAARPDRTSFGCGEMDHYTFFDDCFLRAMPMAGDFPSLGGLVQQCVAERERQMKATPPSEPQVSVGPGVIFTTKWRETPAVPPAGSSAGEFPARPFNQ
;
A
#
# COMPACT_ATOMS: atom_id res chain seq x y z
N MET A 1 27.92 47.31 -23.06
CA MET A 1 27.84 48.78 -23.01
C MET A 1 26.54 49.19 -22.31
N LYS A 2 26.72 49.96 -21.23
CA LYS A 2 25.78 50.77 -20.42
C LYS A 2 24.95 50.03 -19.37
N LEU A 3 25.54 50.05 -18.14
CA LEU A 3 24.94 50.09 -16.82
C LEU A 3 23.95 51.27 -16.70
N LYS A 4 22.87 51.09 -15.93
CA LYS A 4 22.27 52.18 -15.15
C LYS A 4 21.80 51.65 -13.80
N PHE A 5 22.52 52.06 -12.78
CA PHE A 5 22.11 52.11 -11.36
C PHE A 5 21.17 53.31 -11.18
N ILE A 6 20.15 53.17 -10.32
CA ILE A 6 19.55 54.30 -9.59
C ILE A 6 19.29 53.82 -8.16
N ALA A 7 19.76 54.64 -7.25
CA ALA A 7 19.85 54.43 -5.81
C ALA A 7 18.73 55.19 -5.05
N LEU A 8 18.49 54.69 -3.87
CA LEU A 8 18.30 55.41 -2.61
C LEU A 8 17.06 56.30 -2.40
N GLY A 9 16.34 56.02 -1.31
CA GLY A 9 15.40 56.95 -0.69
C GLY A 9 15.03 56.48 0.73
N VAL A 10 15.88 56.79 1.71
CA VAL A 10 15.61 56.69 3.15
C VAL A 10 14.85 57.94 3.57
N VAL A 11 13.74 57.80 4.28
CA VAL A 11 13.13 58.88 5.09
C VAL A 11 12.88 58.37 6.50
N LEU A 12 13.70 58.90 7.40
CA LEU A 12 13.45 58.90 8.85
C LEU A 12 12.47 60.05 9.18
N ALA A 13 11.48 59.80 10.03
CA ALA A 13 10.82 60.84 10.79
C ALA A 13 10.57 60.32 12.20
N ALA A 14 11.29 60.91 13.14
CA ALA A 14 11.05 60.86 14.57
C ALA A 14 10.14 62.00 14.99
N ALA A 15 9.19 61.76 15.87
CA ALA A 15 8.58 62.80 16.67
C ALA A 15 8.18 62.26 18.05
N LEU A 16 8.65 62.98 19.02
CA LEU A 16 8.53 62.83 20.46
C LEU A 16 7.14 63.30 20.96
N GLY A 17 6.72 62.74 22.07
CA GLY A 17 6.06 63.59 23.10
C GLY A 17 4.70 63.08 23.60
N GLY A 18 4.61 62.90 24.91
CA GLY A 18 3.35 63.00 25.63
C GLY A 18 3.06 61.93 26.69
N ALA A 19 3.60 62.17 27.91
CA ALA A 19 3.18 61.42 29.09
C ALA A 19 1.84 61.97 29.62
N ALA A 20 0.94 61.05 29.99
CA ALA A 20 -0.15 61.31 30.90
C ALA A 20 -0.43 60.09 31.76
N LEU A 21 -0.08 60.22 33.03
CA LEU A 21 -0.45 59.30 34.11
C LEU A 21 -1.93 59.52 34.47
N TRP A 22 -2.72 58.44 34.43
CA TRP A 22 -3.96 58.35 35.19
C TRP A 22 -4.01 57.03 35.93
N PHE A 23 -3.94 57.14 37.27
CA PHE A 23 -4.29 56.04 38.16
C PHE A 23 -5.81 55.96 38.21
N PHE A 24 -6.32 54.70 38.07
CA PHE A 24 -7.55 54.29 38.74
C PHE A 24 -7.53 52.82 39.05
N ASP A 25 -7.71 52.52 40.33
CA ASP A 25 -7.98 51.25 40.94
C ASP A 25 -9.28 50.61 40.33
N GLY A 26 -9.32 49.32 40.24
CA GLY A 26 -10.55 48.57 39.93
C GLY A 26 -10.29 47.10 39.75
N ALA A 27 -10.37 46.33 40.81
CA ALA A 27 -10.31 44.90 40.82
C ALA A 27 -11.37 44.28 39.90
N GLY A 28 -10.95 43.30 39.07
CA GLY A 28 -11.82 42.49 38.24
C GLY A 28 -11.03 41.36 37.59
N SER A 29 -10.73 40.32 38.36
CA SER A 29 -10.15 39.09 37.83
C SER A 29 -11.17 38.42 36.91
N ALA A 30 -11.06 38.67 35.61
CA ALA A 30 -11.70 37.88 34.58
C ALA A 30 -10.67 36.89 34.04
N SER A 31 -10.69 35.68 34.58
CA SER A 31 -9.99 34.52 34.04
C SER A 31 -10.60 34.21 32.67
N SER A 32 -10.00 34.70 31.61
CA SER A 32 -10.27 34.20 30.25
C SER A 32 -9.74 32.80 30.18
N LYS A 33 -10.66 31.82 30.31
CA LYS A 33 -10.41 30.47 29.86
C LYS A 33 -10.20 30.51 28.35
N GLU A 34 -8.96 30.52 27.95
CA GLU A 34 -8.55 30.22 26.59
C GLU A 34 -8.90 28.76 26.35
N THR A 35 -10.06 28.53 25.74
CA THR A 35 -10.46 27.21 25.25
C THR A 35 -9.59 26.95 24.04
N THR A 36 -8.46 26.32 24.28
CA THR A 36 -7.68 25.65 23.21
C THR A 36 -8.61 24.60 22.62
N LYS A 37 -9.23 24.92 21.49
CA LYS A 37 -9.91 23.99 20.65
C LYS A 37 -8.82 23.12 20.05
N GLU A 38 -8.45 22.02 20.74
CA GLU A 38 -7.76 20.91 20.12
C GLU A 38 -8.64 20.46 18.96
N THR A 39 -8.22 20.80 17.75
CA THR A 39 -8.77 20.21 16.54
C THR A 39 -8.24 18.77 16.54
N GLU A 40 -8.94 17.86 17.22
CA GLU A 40 -8.79 16.45 16.97
C GLU A 40 -9.03 16.26 15.47
N THR A 41 -7.94 16.03 14.74
CA THR A 41 -8.01 15.55 13.36
C THR A 41 -8.57 14.13 13.47
N GLN A 42 -9.89 14.02 13.47
CA GLN A 42 -10.59 12.74 13.39
C GLN A 42 -10.13 12.10 12.09
N SER A 43 -9.22 11.14 12.18
CA SER A 43 -8.81 10.29 11.07
C SER A 43 -10.03 9.51 10.62
N SER A 44 -10.72 10.01 9.60
CA SER A 44 -11.88 9.33 9.04
C SER A 44 -11.44 8.03 8.37
N LEU A 45 -12.18 6.95 8.61
CA LEU A 45 -12.03 5.69 7.87
C LEU A 45 -12.33 5.95 6.40
N VAL A 46 -11.61 5.24 5.53
CA VAL A 46 -11.79 5.35 4.08
C VAL A 46 -12.90 4.39 3.63
N ASP A 47 -13.79 4.89 2.79
CA ASP A 47 -14.75 4.07 2.07
C ASP A 47 -14.09 3.49 0.81
N PHE A 48 -13.79 2.20 0.83
CA PHE A 48 -13.22 1.49 -0.30
C PHE A 48 -14.26 1.01 -1.34
N SER A 49 -15.53 1.25 -1.13
CA SER A 49 -16.60 0.72 -2.02
C SER A 49 -16.49 1.25 -3.46
N HIS A 50 -15.87 2.43 -3.65
CA HIS A 50 -15.66 3.06 -4.95
C HIS A 50 -14.19 2.95 -5.44
N TRP A 51 -13.40 2.03 -4.87
CA TRP A 51 -12.06 1.73 -5.36
C TRP A 51 -12.08 0.66 -6.43
N ALA A 52 -11.28 0.86 -7.47
CA ALA A 52 -11.02 -0.15 -8.49
C ALA A 52 -10.07 -1.21 -7.93
N VAL A 53 -10.42 -2.48 -8.08
CA VAL A 53 -9.59 -3.60 -7.61
C VAL A 53 -9.26 -4.53 -8.76
N VAL A 54 -7.97 -4.85 -8.92
CA VAL A 54 -7.48 -5.83 -9.89
C VAL A 54 -6.58 -6.83 -9.19
N LEU A 55 -6.94 -8.10 -9.25
CA LEU A 55 -6.22 -9.21 -8.62
C LEU A 55 -5.79 -10.19 -9.70
N VAL A 56 -4.51 -10.53 -9.74
CA VAL A 56 -3.94 -11.35 -10.81
C VAL A 56 -3.11 -12.50 -10.22
N ALA A 57 -3.51 -13.75 -10.51
CA ALA A 57 -2.65 -14.92 -10.44
C ALA A 57 -1.98 -15.08 -11.81
N GLY A 58 -0.70 -14.75 -11.90
CA GLY A 58 -0.01 -14.64 -13.19
C GLY A 58 0.58 -15.96 -13.69
N ASP A 59 0.64 -16.99 -12.86
CA ASP A 59 1.10 -18.35 -13.24
C ASP A 59 0.28 -19.42 -12.51
N TYR A 60 0.31 -20.65 -13.04
CA TYR A 60 -0.34 -21.82 -12.46
C TYR A 60 0.66 -22.94 -12.16
N ARG A 61 1.95 -22.68 -12.28
CA ARG A 61 3.02 -23.66 -12.07
C ARG A 61 3.72 -23.43 -10.75
N ALA A 62 4.12 -24.50 -10.09
CA ALA A 62 5.09 -24.45 -9.01
C ALA A 62 6.50 -24.17 -9.55
N HIS A 63 7.46 -23.95 -8.67
CA HIS A 63 8.87 -23.76 -9.04
C HIS A 63 9.45 -24.98 -9.82
N SER A 64 8.94 -26.18 -9.60
CA SER A 64 9.28 -27.39 -10.34
C SER A 64 8.77 -27.42 -11.77
N GLY A 65 7.83 -26.53 -12.14
CA GLY A 65 7.08 -26.54 -13.37
C GLY A 65 5.79 -27.39 -13.34
N ALA A 66 5.52 -28.12 -12.26
CA ALA A 66 4.27 -28.86 -12.09
C ALA A 66 3.08 -27.91 -11.82
N PRO A 67 1.85 -28.30 -12.20
CA PRO A 67 0.66 -27.51 -11.87
C PRO A 67 0.53 -27.28 -10.37
N SER A 68 0.15 -26.04 -10.00
CA SER A 68 -0.08 -25.62 -8.61
C SER A 68 -1.16 -24.57 -8.57
N LYS A 69 -1.92 -24.54 -7.47
CA LYS A 69 -2.92 -23.51 -7.20
C LYS A 69 -2.39 -22.38 -6.29
N VAL A 70 -1.10 -22.37 -5.97
CA VAL A 70 -0.52 -21.48 -4.96
C VAL A 70 -0.83 -19.99 -5.20
N PHE A 71 -0.73 -19.51 -6.43
CA PHE A 71 -1.03 -18.13 -6.78
C PHE A 71 -2.54 -17.89 -6.85
N ASP A 72 -3.30 -18.83 -7.37
CA ASP A 72 -4.74 -18.72 -7.50
C ASP A 72 -5.45 -18.77 -6.14
N ASN A 73 -5.00 -19.62 -5.22
CA ASN A 73 -5.46 -19.61 -3.83
C ASN A 73 -5.22 -18.24 -3.18
N GLY A 74 -4.02 -17.67 -3.37
CA GLY A 74 -3.69 -16.33 -2.89
C GLY A 74 -4.62 -15.26 -3.45
N ARG A 75 -4.80 -15.21 -4.77
CA ARG A 75 -5.72 -14.30 -5.45
C ARG A 75 -7.16 -14.41 -4.90
N HIS A 76 -7.68 -15.65 -4.82
CA HIS A 76 -9.04 -15.90 -4.36
C HIS A 76 -9.27 -15.42 -2.93
N ASP A 77 -8.43 -15.83 -1.99
CA ASP A 77 -8.63 -15.50 -0.57
C ASP A 77 -8.32 -14.03 -0.25
N LEU A 78 -7.42 -13.41 -1.01
CA LEU A 78 -7.19 -11.96 -0.94
C LEU A 78 -8.41 -11.17 -1.43
N ALA A 79 -9.11 -11.63 -2.50
CA ALA A 79 -10.35 -10.99 -2.94
C ALA A 79 -11.41 -10.99 -1.83
N GLU A 80 -11.58 -12.11 -1.14
CA GLU A 80 -12.49 -12.22 0.01
C GLU A 80 -12.04 -11.34 1.19
N ALA A 81 -10.74 -11.30 1.46
CA ALA A 81 -10.19 -10.49 2.54
C ALA A 81 -10.36 -8.98 2.26
N PHE A 82 -10.13 -8.52 1.04
CA PHE A 82 -10.38 -7.13 0.65
C PHE A 82 -11.87 -6.78 0.71
N ALA A 83 -12.78 -7.67 0.30
CA ALA A 83 -14.21 -7.44 0.46
C ALA A 83 -14.61 -7.24 1.94
N LYS A 84 -14.00 -7.97 2.87
CA LYS A 84 -14.26 -7.84 4.32
C LYS A 84 -13.84 -6.49 4.91
N ILE A 85 -12.87 -5.81 4.31
CA ILE A 85 -12.43 -4.47 4.75
C ILE A 85 -13.08 -3.34 3.97
N GLY A 86 -14.11 -3.63 3.13
CA GLY A 86 -14.97 -2.63 2.51
C GLY A 86 -14.83 -2.45 1.00
N PHE A 87 -13.94 -3.21 0.33
CA PHE A 87 -13.88 -3.16 -1.14
C PHE A 87 -15.12 -3.84 -1.74
N ASN A 88 -15.73 -3.19 -2.73
CA ASN A 88 -16.93 -3.70 -3.40
C ASN A 88 -16.56 -4.74 -4.47
N LYS A 89 -17.06 -5.96 -4.34
CA LYS A 89 -16.82 -7.04 -5.32
C LYS A 89 -17.26 -6.67 -6.75
N ALA A 90 -18.29 -5.80 -6.93
CA ALA A 90 -18.68 -5.30 -8.24
C ALA A 90 -17.59 -4.44 -8.92
N ASN A 91 -16.66 -3.91 -8.15
CA ASN A 91 -15.49 -3.14 -8.61
C ASN A 91 -14.19 -3.94 -8.55
N MET A 92 -14.27 -5.27 -8.38
CA MET A 92 -13.14 -6.19 -8.48
C MET A 92 -13.14 -6.92 -9.82
N VAL A 93 -11.97 -6.99 -10.43
CA VAL A 93 -11.71 -7.85 -11.59
C VAL A 93 -10.60 -8.80 -11.22
N GLN A 94 -10.81 -10.08 -11.52
CA GLN A 94 -9.89 -11.13 -11.13
C GLN A 94 -9.41 -11.91 -12.35
N PHE A 95 -8.11 -12.19 -12.39
CA PHE A 95 -7.43 -12.91 -13.45
C PHE A 95 -6.70 -14.13 -12.89
N SER A 96 -6.81 -15.24 -13.61
CA SER A 96 -6.06 -16.46 -13.36
C SER A 96 -5.63 -17.09 -14.69
N VAL A 97 -4.49 -17.75 -14.72
CA VAL A 97 -4.09 -18.56 -15.90
C VAL A 97 -4.93 -19.81 -15.97
N ASP A 98 -5.24 -20.41 -14.84
CA ASP A 98 -6.17 -21.55 -14.71
C ASP A 98 -7.55 -21.03 -14.25
N TYR A 99 -8.32 -20.50 -15.20
CA TYR A 99 -9.52 -19.66 -15.00
C TYR A 99 -10.83 -20.47 -15.02
N ASP A 100 -11.06 -21.37 -14.09
CA ASP A 100 -12.23 -22.24 -14.01
C ASP A 100 -13.35 -21.74 -13.05
N ASP A 101 -13.15 -20.68 -12.32
CA ASP A 101 -14.04 -20.18 -11.26
C ASP A 101 -14.71 -18.80 -11.55
N GLY A 102 -14.88 -18.47 -12.82
CA GLY A 102 -15.46 -17.18 -13.23
C GLY A 102 -14.45 -16.03 -13.29
N THR A 103 -13.16 -16.30 -13.18
CA THR A 103 -12.09 -15.36 -13.46
C THR A 103 -11.89 -15.14 -14.96
N GLN A 104 -11.11 -14.14 -15.33
CA GLN A 104 -10.64 -13.93 -16.69
C GLN A 104 -9.26 -14.56 -16.86
N HIS A 105 -8.93 -14.98 -18.09
CA HIS A 105 -7.59 -15.47 -18.39
C HIS A 105 -6.53 -14.36 -18.21
N SER A 106 -5.44 -14.67 -17.50
CA SER A 106 -4.33 -13.75 -17.29
C SER A 106 -3.57 -13.49 -18.58
N SER A 107 -3.82 -12.35 -19.22
CA SER A 107 -2.99 -11.83 -20.29
C SER A 107 -2.71 -10.34 -20.04
N VAL A 108 -1.52 -9.87 -20.40
CA VAL A 108 -1.13 -8.46 -20.15
C VAL A 108 -2.09 -7.46 -20.82
N PRO A 109 -2.51 -7.65 -22.09
CA PRO A 109 -3.46 -6.74 -22.74
C PRO A 109 -4.84 -6.72 -22.08
N ASP A 110 -5.37 -7.88 -21.68
CA ASP A 110 -6.69 -7.99 -21.07
C ASP A 110 -6.68 -7.39 -19.67
N ILE A 111 -5.62 -7.62 -18.89
CA ILE A 111 -5.42 -7.00 -17.58
C ILE A 111 -5.37 -5.47 -17.73
N ALA A 112 -4.59 -4.94 -18.68
CA ALA A 112 -4.47 -3.50 -18.91
C ALA A 112 -5.83 -2.87 -19.29
N THR A 113 -6.60 -3.55 -20.15
CA THR A 113 -7.93 -3.12 -20.56
C THR A 113 -8.91 -3.13 -19.38
N ALA A 114 -8.92 -4.19 -18.60
CA ALA A 114 -9.81 -4.32 -17.45
C ALA A 114 -9.45 -3.31 -16.32
N MET A 115 -8.15 -3.04 -16.11
CA MET A 115 -7.71 -1.98 -15.19
C MET A 115 -8.33 -0.64 -15.55
N GLN A 116 -8.30 -0.25 -16.83
CA GLN A 116 -8.89 1.01 -17.30
C GLN A 116 -10.41 1.00 -17.12
N GLN A 117 -11.09 -0.11 -17.49
CA GLN A 117 -12.54 -0.24 -17.40
C GLN A 117 -13.05 -0.19 -15.95
N VAL A 118 -12.40 -0.91 -15.02
CA VAL A 118 -12.80 -0.87 -13.61
C VAL A 118 -12.49 0.49 -12.98
N ALA A 119 -11.36 1.10 -13.31
CA ALA A 119 -10.98 2.42 -12.84
C ALA A 119 -11.85 3.56 -13.41
N ALA A 120 -12.48 3.37 -14.57
CA ALA A 120 -13.43 4.33 -15.14
C ALA A 120 -14.74 4.40 -14.35
N ARG A 121 -15.17 3.29 -13.72
CA ARG A 121 -16.41 3.25 -12.92
C ARG A 121 -16.19 3.41 -11.41
N ALA A 122 -15.03 3.01 -10.90
CA ALA A 122 -14.65 3.14 -9.49
C ALA A 122 -13.51 4.16 -9.39
N LYS A 123 -13.82 5.39 -8.90
CA LYS A 123 -13.00 6.58 -9.14
C LYS A 123 -12.20 7.08 -7.95
N ASP A 124 -12.36 6.49 -6.76
CA ASP A 124 -11.78 7.04 -5.53
C ASP A 124 -10.34 6.58 -5.29
N GLY A 125 -9.96 5.42 -5.83
CA GLY A 125 -8.63 4.87 -5.73
C GLY A 125 -8.47 3.56 -6.49
N CYS A 126 -7.28 2.98 -6.42
CA CYS A 126 -6.94 1.70 -7.03
C CYS A 126 -6.25 0.76 -6.03
N LEU A 127 -6.63 -0.52 -6.07
CA LEU A 127 -5.89 -1.62 -5.47
C LEU A 127 -5.50 -2.61 -6.57
N ILE A 128 -4.22 -2.83 -6.74
CA ILE A 128 -3.65 -3.70 -7.77
C ILE A 128 -2.79 -4.74 -7.07
N TYR A 129 -3.11 -6.01 -7.23
CA TYR A 129 -2.39 -7.11 -6.60
C TYR A 129 -2.01 -8.16 -7.64
N PHE A 130 -0.72 -8.43 -7.77
CA PHE A 130 -0.18 -9.50 -8.58
C PHE A 130 0.50 -10.53 -7.70
N THR A 131 0.17 -11.79 -7.88
CA THR A 131 0.89 -12.92 -7.31
C THR A 131 1.30 -13.88 -8.42
N SER A 132 2.59 -14.17 -8.53
CA SER A 132 3.16 -14.97 -9.61
C SER A 132 4.64 -15.29 -9.39
N HIS A 133 5.24 -16.01 -10.33
CA HIS A 133 6.69 -16.05 -10.46
C HIS A 133 7.25 -14.68 -10.89
N GLY A 134 8.46 -14.39 -10.43
CA GLY A 134 9.22 -13.21 -10.83
C GLY A 134 10.60 -13.58 -11.37
N VAL A 135 11.07 -12.75 -12.29
CA VAL A 135 12.39 -12.87 -12.91
C VAL A 135 13.09 -11.51 -12.90
N PRO A 136 14.43 -11.46 -13.02
CA PRO A 136 15.08 -10.19 -13.34
C PRO A 136 14.44 -9.60 -14.61
N GLY A 137 13.90 -8.37 -14.50
CA GLY A 137 13.20 -7.69 -15.58
C GLY A 137 11.67 -7.70 -15.50
N GLY A 138 11.03 -8.45 -14.57
CA GLY A 138 9.59 -8.36 -14.43
C GLY A 138 8.92 -9.50 -13.66
N ILE A 139 7.60 -9.55 -13.77
CA ILE A 139 6.73 -10.59 -13.21
C ILE A 139 6.13 -11.42 -14.36
N ILE A 140 5.95 -12.71 -14.13
CA ILE A 140 5.34 -13.61 -15.13
C ILE A 140 3.83 -13.39 -15.17
N VAL A 141 3.28 -13.25 -16.37
CA VAL A 141 1.85 -13.27 -16.65
C VAL A 141 1.63 -14.23 -17.81
N ASP A 142 1.12 -15.43 -17.50
CA ASP A 142 1.03 -16.56 -18.40
C ASP A 142 2.43 -16.96 -18.94
N ASP A 143 2.70 -16.73 -20.21
CA ASP A 143 3.99 -17.01 -20.87
C ASP A 143 4.83 -15.74 -21.12
N LYS A 144 4.40 -14.57 -20.61
CA LYS A 144 5.03 -13.28 -20.83
C LYS A 144 5.65 -12.70 -19.56
N VAL A 145 6.63 -11.86 -19.75
CA VAL A 145 7.20 -11.03 -18.67
C VAL A 145 6.57 -9.64 -18.74
N LEU A 146 5.85 -9.24 -17.70
CA LEU A 146 5.39 -7.87 -17.52
C LEU A 146 6.49 -7.07 -16.82
N SER A 147 7.09 -6.13 -17.54
CA SER A 147 8.19 -5.31 -17.03
C SER A 147 7.71 -4.21 -16.07
N PRO A 148 8.60 -3.67 -15.22
CA PRO A 148 8.27 -2.54 -14.35
C PRO A 148 7.79 -1.30 -15.11
N SER A 149 8.34 -1.00 -16.29
CA SER A 149 7.90 0.12 -17.11
C SER A 149 6.50 -0.07 -17.68
N GLN A 150 6.20 -1.25 -18.20
CA GLN A 150 4.84 -1.58 -18.67
C GLN A 150 3.82 -1.50 -17.54
N MET A 151 4.15 -2.02 -16.34
CA MET A 151 3.28 -1.89 -15.17
C MET A 151 3.07 -0.43 -14.79
N GLN A 152 4.12 0.40 -14.83
CA GLN A 152 4.02 1.84 -14.58
C GLN A 152 3.05 2.51 -15.56
N ASP A 153 3.15 2.20 -16.84
CA ASP A 153 2.26 2.75 -17.88
C ASP A 153 0.80 2.33 -17.65
N MET A 154 0.57 1.05 -17.28
CA MET A 154 -0.77 0.53 -16.96
C MET A 154 -1.37 1.25 -15.75
N VAL A 155 -0.60 1.41 -14.68
CA VAL A 155 -1.04 2.10 -13.44
C VAL A 155 -1.30 3.57 -13.71
N ASN A 156 -0.40 4.26 -14.42
CA ASN A 156 -0.57 5.67 -14.77
C ASN A 156 -1.82 5.90 -15.61
N THR A 157 -2.06 5.03 -16.60
CA THR A 157 -3.22 5.13 -17.49
C THR A 157 -4.53 4.86 -16.77
N ALA A 158 -4.57 3.83 -15.92
CA ALA A 158 -5.81 3.44 -15.23
C ALA A 158 -6.10 4.31 -14.01
N CYS A 159 -5.11 4.56 -13.16
CA CYS A 159 -5.29 5.19 -11.85
C CYS A 159 -4.93 6.68 -11.82
N GLY A 160 -4.01 7.14 -12.68
CA GLY A 160 -3.55 8.53 -12.69
C GLY A 160 -2.97 8.95 -11.35
N GLU A 161 -3.39 10.12 -10.85
CA GLU A 161 -2.98 10.69 -9.57
C GLU A 161 -3.82 10.24 -8.36
N ARG A 162 -4.78 9.33 -8.56
CA ARG A 162 -5.61 8.82 -7.46
C ARG A 162 -4.78 7.99 -6.49
N PRO A 163 -5.19 7.91 -5.22
CA PRO A 163 -4.59 6.98 -4.27
C PRO A 163 -4.52 5.57 -4.85
N ALA A 164 -3.35 4.94 -4.81
CA ALA A 164 -3.17 3.60 -5.33
C ALA A 164 -2.32 2.74 -4.39
N VAL A 165 -2.79 1.53 -4.12
CA VAL A 165 -2.06 0.48 -3.43
C VAL A 165 -1.68 -0.58 -4.46
N ILE A 166 -0.38 -0.84 -4.61
CA ILE A 166 0.16 -1.77 -5.59
C ILE A 166 0.98 -2.82 -4.87
N VAL A 167 0.60 -4.07 -5.02
CA VAL A 167 1.24 -5.21 -4.37
C VAL A 167 1.78 -6.17 -5.42
N MET A 168 3.08 -6.49 -5.32
CA MET A 168 3.78 -7.38 -6.22
C MET A 168 4.34 -8.57 -5.44
N SER A 169 3.58 -9.66 -5.36
CA SER A 169 3.96 -10.90 -4.70
C SER A 169 4.72 -11.80 -5.68
N ALA A 170 6.03 -11.55 -5.81
CA ALA A 170 6.89 -12.31 -6.72
C ALA A 170 8.36 -12.22 -6.32
N CYS A 171 9.19 -13.13 -6.81
CA CYS A 171 10.64 -13.01 -6.79
C CYS A 171 11.09 -11.72 -7.49
N TYR A 172 12.15 -11.09 -7.03
CA TYR A 172 12.74 -9.86 -7.60
C TYR A 172 11.78 -8.67 -7.66
N SER A 173 10.62 -8.75 -7.00
CA SER A 173 9.53 -7.75 -7.12
C SER A 173 9.91 -6.35 -6.64
N GLY A 174 10.95 -6.19 -5.84
CA GLY A 174 11.48 -4.88 -5.46
C GLY A 174 11.92 -4.00 -6.64
N GLN A 175 12.17 -4.58 -7.82
CA GLN A 175 12.43 -3.84 -9.05
C GLN A 175 11.26 -2.95 -9.49
N PHE A 176 10.05 -3.21 -9.00
CA PHE A 176 8.86 -2.40 -9.27
C PHE A 176 8.74 -1.17 -8.37
N VAL A 177 9.45 -1.11 -7.24
CA VAL A 177 9.31 -0.01 -6.26
C VAL A 177 9.61 1.35 -6.88
N THR A 178 10.80 1.53 -7.46
CA THR A 178 11.21 2.83 -8.03
C THR A 178 10.34 3.28 -9.20
N PRO A 179 10.02 2.44 -10.20
CA PRO A 179 9.16 2.86 -11.31
C PRO A 179 7.74 3.22 -10.88
N LEU A 180 7.20 2.53 -9.87
CA LEU A 180 5.82 2.75 -9.41
C LEU A 180 5.71 3.81 -8.33
N ALA A 181 6.81 4.28 -7.74
CA ALA A 181 6.79 5.28 -6.67
C ALA A 181 6.09 6.57 -7.09
N GLY A 182 5.36 7.17 -6.16
CA GLY A 182 4.65 8.43 -6.36
C GLY A 182 4.05 8.96 -5.06
N ALA A 183 3.69 10.25 -5.03
CA ALA A 183 3.15 10.88 -3.82
C ALA A 183 1.88 10.17 -3.31
N ASN A 184 1.03 9.67 -4.22
CA ASN A 184 -0.26 9.05 -3.91
C ASN A 184 -0.21 7.52 -4.05
N ARG A 185 0.95 6.88 -3.79
CA ARG A 185 1.11 5.43 -3.98
C ARG A 185 1.70 4.75 -2.76
N ILE A 186 1.17 3.57 -2.48
CA ILE A 186 1.78 2.58 -1.60
C ILE A 186 2.19 1.41 -2.47
N ILE A 187 3.46 1.01 -2.40
CA ILE A 187 3.98 -0.16 -3.10
C ILE A 187 4.47 -1.16 -2.05
N MET A 188 4.02 -2.40 -2.17
CA MET A 188 4.46 -3.52 -1.35
C MET A 188 5.00 -4.61 -2.26
N THR A 189 6.16 -5.15 -1.96
CA THR A 189 6.79 -6.20 -2.77
C THR A 189 7.29 -7.35 -1.90
N ALA A 190 7.18 -8.58 -2.40
CA ALA A 190 7.54 -9.79 -1.66
C ALA A 190 9.04 -9.97 -1.50
N ALA A 191 9.86 -9.29 -2.28
CA ALA A 191 11.30 -9.41 -2.22
C ALA A 191 12.00 -8.10 -2.64
N ARG A 192 13.29 -7.98 -2.29
CA ARG A 192 14.19 -6.97 -2.86
C ARG A 192 14.38 -7.19 -4.37
N PRO A 193 14.92 -6.17 -5.10
CA PRO A 193 15.19 -6.31 -6.53
C PRO A 193 16.15 -7.44 -6.91
N ASP A 194 17.00 -7.86 -5.98
CA ASP A 194 18.05 -8.87 -6.16
C ASP A 194 17.80 -10.17 -5.37
N ARG A 195 16.57 -10.39 -4.89
CA ARG A 195 16.19 -11.54 -4.05
C ARG A 195 15.01 -12.31 -4.62
N THR A 196 15.02 -13.62 -4.37
CA THR A 196 13.85 -14.46 -4.56
C THR A 196 12.90 -14.34 -3.36
N SER A 197 11.63 -14.65 -3.55
CA SER A 197 10.64 -14.94 -2.52
C SER A 197 10.43 -16.46 -2.42
N PHE A 198 9.62 -16.91 -1.45
CA PHE A 198 9.48 -18.33 -1.12
C PHE A 198 8.01 -18.77 -1.08
N GLY A 199 7.79 -20.10 -1.03
CA GLY A 199 6.46 -20.67 -0.86
C GLY A 199 5.71 -20.89 -2.17
N CYS A 200 6.41 -21.17 -3.28
CA CYS A 200 5.80 -21.51 -4.56
C CYS A 200 6.06 -22.97 -4.98
N GLY A 201 6.16 -23.87 -3.99
CA GLY A 201 6.27 -25.30 -4.22
C GLY A 201 4.91 -25.95 -4.52
N GLU A 202 4.94 -27.21 -4.97
CA GLU A 202 3.73 -27.98 -5.35
C GLU A 202 2.76 -28.19 -4.17
N MET A 203 3.31 -28.29 -2.96
CA MET A 203 2.53 -28.55 -1.74
C MET A 203 2.20 -27.28 -0.96
N ASP A 204 2.65 -26.12 -1.44
CA ASP A 204 2.34 -24.85 -0.79
C ASP A 204 0.92 -24.41 -1.14
N HIS A 205 0.17 -23.98 -0.13
CA HIS A 205 -1.17 -23.44 -0.34
C HIS A 205 -1.13 -21.97 -0.76
N TYR A 206 -0.17 -21.20 -0.21
CA TYR A 206 0.13 -19.81 -0.55
C TYR A 206 1.63 -19.59 -0.64
N THR A 207 2.04 -18.55 -1.36
CA THR A 207 3.39 -18.01 -1.18
C THR A 207 3.57 -17.52 0.27
N PHE A 208 4.81 -17.40 0.76
CA PHE A 208 5.06 -16.87 2.09
C PHE A 208 4.52 -15.46 2.24
N PHE A 209 4.64 -14.66 1.20
CA PHE A 209 4.16 -13.28 1.22
C PHE A 209 2.62 -13.21 1.26
N ASP A 210 1.92 -13.99 0.42
CA ASP A 210 0.45 -14.00 0.37
C ASP A 210 -0.15 -14.52 1.68
N ASP A 211 0.43 -15.59 2.26
CA ASP A 211 0.01 -16.09 3.58
C ASP A 211 0.20 -15.02 4.67
N CYS A 212 1.37 -14.38 4.69
CA CYS A 212 1.66 -13.31 5.65
C CYS A 212 0.75 -12.10 5.46
N PHE A 213 0.40 -11.76 4.21
CA PHE A 213 -0.53 -10.68 3.91
C PHE A 213 -1.93 -10.97 4.47
N LEU A 214 -2.46 -12.18 4.19
CA LEU A 214 -3.75 -12.64 4.71
C LEU A 214 -3.80 -12.69 6.25
N ARG A 215 -2.71 -13.11 6.91
CA ARG A 215 -2.60 -13.15 8.38
C ARG A 215 -2.50 -11.76 9.00
N ALA A 216 -1.82 -10.84 8.36
CA ALA A 216 -1.60 -9.49 8.85
C ALA A 216 -2.84 -8.58 8.70
N MET A 217 -3.67 -8.79 7.68
CA MET A 217 -4.86 -7.96 7.42
C MET A 217 -5.80 -7.82 8.64
N PRO A 218 -6.14 -8.89 9.40
CA PRO A 218 -6.95 -8.75 10.61
C PRO A 218 -6.28 -7.93 11.72
N MET A 219 -4.98 -7.74 11.70
CA MET A 219 -4.21 -7.04 12.74
C MET A 219 -3.93 -5.58 12.37
N ALA A 220 -3.92 -5.25 11.08
CA ALA A 220 -3.65 -3.90 10.57
C ALA A 220 -4.89 -3.02 10.56
N GLY A 221 -4.73 -1.70 10.63
CA GLY A 221 -5.79 -0.70 10.49
C GLY A 221 -5.71 0.10 9.19
N ASP A 222 -4.55 0.07 8.53
CA ASP A 222 -4.24 0.77 7.28
C ASP A 222 -3.19 0.00 6.47
N PHE A 223 -2.99 0.37 5.21
CA PHE A 223 -2.01 -0.30 4.35
C PHE A 223 -0.55 -0.09 4.78
N PRO A 224 -0.10 1.08 5.27
CA PRO A 224 1.24 1.21 5.81
C PRO A 224 1.54 0.26 6.98
N SER A 225 0.64 0.16 7.96
CA SER A 225 0.80 -0.77 9.09
C SER A 225 0.74 -2.23 8.65
N LEU A 226 -0.13 -2.55 7.68
CA LEU A 226 -0.18 -3.88 7.06
C LEU A 226 1.17 -4.27 6.45
N GLY A 227 1.79 -3.36 5.69
CA GLY A 227 3.10 -3.60 5.09
C GLY A 227 4.17 -3.95 6.12
N GLY A 228 4.23 -3.22 7.24
CA GLY A 228 5.15 -3.50 8.33
C GLY A 228 4.91 -4.87 9.00
N LEU A 229 3.65 -5.25 9.20
CA LEU A 229 3.29 -6.57 9.73
C LEU A 229 3.65 -7.70 8.76
N VAL A 230 3.43 -7.50 7.47
CA VAL A 230 3.81 -8.49 6.44
C VAL A 230 5.32 -8.70 6.42
N GLN A 231 6.13 -7.64 6.49
CA GLN A 231 7.60 -7.75 6.57
C GLN A 231 8.04 -8.58 7.78
N GLN A 232 7.46 -8.32 8.95
CA GLN A 232 7.76 -9.07 10.18
C GLN A 232 7.37 -10.55 10.06
N CYS A 233 6.18 -10.84 9.53
CA CYS A 233 5.69 -12.21 9.33
C CYS A 233 6.59 -12.98 8.36
N VAL A 234 6.96 -12.41 7.21
CA VAL A 234 7.82 -13.06 6.22
C VAL A 234 9.20 -13.36 6.81
N ALA A 235 9.81 -12.38 7.47
CA ALA A 235 11.12 -12.56 8.10
C ALA A 235 11.09 -13.68 9.16
N GLU A 236 10.04 -13.76 9.97
CA GLU A 236 9.85 -14.84 10.95
C GLU A 236 9.69 -16.21 10.27
N ARG A 237 8.85 -16.28 9.21
CA ARG A 237 8.62 -17.52 8.48
C ARG A 237 9.88 -18.02 7.80
N GLU A 238 10.63 -17.12 7.15
CA GLU A 238 11.90 -17.47 6.50
C GLU A 238 12.94 -17.99 7.51
N ARG A 239 12.99 -17.38 8.71
CA ARG A 239 13.87 -17.86 9.78
C ARG A 239 13.48 -19.25 10.25
N GLN A 240 12.18 -19.52 10.45
CA GLN A 240 11.66 -20.84 10.85
C GLN A 240 11.96 -21.90 9.80
N MET A 241 11.82 -21.57 8.53
CA MET A 241 12.04 -22.47 7.39
C MET A 241 13.52 -22.51 6.96
N LYS A 242 14.39 -21.71 7.60
CA LYS A 242 15.80 -21.56 7.23
C LYS A 242 15.99 -21.16 5.75
N ALA A 243 15.05 -20.39 5.22
CA ALA A 243 15.12 -19.87 3.85
C ALA A 243 16.23 -18.80 3.76
N THR A 244 17.15 -18.96 2.81
CA THR A 244 18.31 -18.11 2.68
C THR A 244 18.76 -17.98 1.21
N PRO A 245 19.21 -16.79 0.76
CA PRO A 245 19.16 -15.51 1.47
C PRO A 245 17.73 -15.03 1.68
N PRO A 246 17.46 -14.21 2.74
CA PRO A 246 16.10 -13.73 3.01
C PRO A 246 15.58 -12.86 1.85
N SER A 247 14.27 -12.91 1.62
CA SER A 247 13.62 -12.13 0.53
C SER A 247 13.62 -10.63 0.80
N GLU A 248 13.49 -10.22 2.06
CA GLU A 248 13.43 -8.82 2.50
C GLU A 248 12.35 -8.01 1.76
N PRO A 249 11.06 -8.25 2.05
CA PRO A 249 9.95 -7.53 1.45
C PRO A 249 10.10 -6.01 1.58
N GLN A 250 9.71 -5.27 0.55
CA GLN A 250 9.84 -3.81 0.52
C GLN A 250 8.47 -3.14 0.67
N VAL A 251 8.45 -2.00 1.37
CA VAL A 251 7.27 -1.12 1.50
C VAL A 251 7.70 0.30 1.19
N SER A 252 7.02 0.92 0.24
CA SER A 252 7.20 2.33 -0.11
C SER A 252 5.87 3.05 0.04
N VAL A 253 5.84 4.13 0.82
CA VAL A 253 4.63 4.90 1.11
C VAL A 253 4.84 6.34 0.68
N GLY A 254 4.04 6.79 -0.27
CA GLY A 254 4.02 8.17 -0.71
C GLY A 254 3.37 9.07 0.35
N PRO A 255 3.80 10.33 0.50
CA PRO A 255 3.30 11.22 1.55
C PRO A 255 1.81 11.55 1.43
N GLY A 256 1.23 11.49 0.24
CA GLY A 256 -0.18 11.80 -0.01
C GLY A 256 -1.17 10.70 0.37
N VAL A 257 -0.70 9.45 0.63
CA VAL A 257 -1.59 8.31 0.93
C VAL A 257 -1.56 7.85 2.39
N ILE A 258 -0.78 8.49 3.25
CA ILE A 258 -0.60 8.05 4.63
C ILE A 258 -1.94 8.00 5.38
N PHE A 259 -2.85 8.95 5.11
CA PHE A 259 -4.15 9.05 5.79
C PHE A 259 -5.34 8.61 4.92
N THR A 260 -5.11 8.19 3.69
CA THR A 260 -6.18 7.87 2.73
C THR A 260 -6.36 6.37 2.53
N THR A 261 -5.82 5.54 3.40
CA THR A 261 -5.84 4.08 3.25
C THR A 261 -6.17 3.33 4.54
N LYS A 262 -6.85 4.01 5.48
CA LYS A 262 -7.23 3.47 6.78
C LYS A 262 -8.65 2.90 6.74
N TRP A 263 -8.82 1.62 7.15
CA TRP A 263 -10.13 0.94 7.18
C TRP A 263 -10.69 0.69 8.57
N ARG A 264 -9.88 0.85 9.62
CA ARG A 264 -10.35 0.80 11.01
C ARG A 264 -9.41 1.57 11.92
N GLU A 265 -9.93 1.93 13.09
CA GLU A 265 -9.07 2.43 14.15
C GLU A 265 -8.15 1.30 14.61
N THR A 266 -6.86 1.57 14.66
CA THR A 266 -5.89 0.61 15.21
C THR A 266 -6.24 0.47 16.69
N PRO A 267 -6.43 -0.73 17.24
CA PRO A 267 -6.62 -0.88 18.68
C PRO A 267 -5.45 -0.22 19.40
N ALA A 268 -5.76 0.65 20.38
CA ALA A 268 -4.74 1.16 21.27
C ALA A 268 -4.00 -0.04 21.86
N VAL A 269 -2.68 -0.08 21.62
CA VAL A 269 -1.68 -1.05 22.13
C VAL A 269 -2.28 -2.34 22.72
N PRO A 270 -1.93 -3.55 22.25
CA PRO A 270 -2.35 -4.79 22.88
C PRO A 270 -2.03 -4.73 24.38
N PRO A 271 -2.89 -5.26 25.27
CA PRO A 271 -2.61 -5.25 26.68
C PRO A 271 -1.24 -5.87 26.94
N ALA A 272 -0.44 -5.22 27.80
CA ALA A 272 0.89 -5.68 28.19
C ALA A 272 0.80 -7.13 28.69
N GLY A 273 1.35 -8.07 27.92
CA GLY A 273 1.28 -9.52 28.19
C GLY A 273 0.96 -10.36 26.96
N SER A 274 0.38 -9.82 25.90
CA SER A 274 0.41 -10.48 24.58
C SER A 274 1.75 -10.18 23.95
N SER A 275 2.56 -11.21 23.70
CA SER A 275 3.79 -11.06 22.90
C SER A 275 3.40 -10.38 21.58
N ALA A 276 3.80 -9.12 21.40
CA ALA A 276 3.65 -8.42 20.15
C ALA A 276 4.36 -9.26 19.10
N GLY A 277 3.61 -9.90 18.20
CA GLY A 277 4.18 -10.64 17.10
C GLY A 277 3.79 -12.09 16.91
N GLU A 278 3.01 -12.71 17.80
CA GLU A 278 2.48 -14.04 17.48
C GLU A 278 1.34 -13.92 16.47
N PHE A 279 1.68 -14.09 15.21
CA PHE A 279 0.68 -14.30 14.15
C PHE A 279 -0.15 -15.56 14.52
N PRO A 280 -1.50 -15.50 14.39
CA PRO A 280 -2.34 -16.65 14.71
C PRO A 280 -1.80 -17.89 14.02
N ALA A 281 -1.48 -18.92 14.80
CA ALA A 281 -0.97 -20.18 14.31
C ALA A 281 -2.03 -20.81 13.39
N ARG A 282 -1.91 -20.62 12.09
CA ARG A 282 -2.44 -21.57 11.13
C ARG A 282 -1.34 -22.59 10.89
N PRO A 283 -1.63 -23.90 10.93
CA PRO A 283 -0.68 -24.86 10.43
C PRO A 283 -0.32 -24.48 8.98
N PHE A 284 0.97 -24.45 8.69
CA PHE A 284 1.49 -24.12 7.37
C PHE A 284 1.22 -25.28 6.41
N ASN A 285 0.07 -25.68 6.03
CA ASN A 285 -0.30 -26.73 5.07
C ASN A 285 -1.73 -27.25 5.35
N GLN A 286 -2.69 -26.36 5.50
CA GLN A 286 -4.12 -26.76 5.41
C GLN A 286 -4.85 -25.78 4.50
#